data_fe30ccd2bf3b9e2c519f20fe07af74dd
#
_entry.id   fe30ccd2bf3b9e2c519f20fe07af74dd
#
_cell.length_a   1.000
_cell.length_b   1.000
_cell.length_c   1.000
_cell.angle_alpha   90.00
_cell.angle_beta   90.00
_cell.angle_gamma   90.00
#
_symmetry.space_group_name_H-M   'P 1'
#
loop_
_entity.id
_entity.type
_entity.pdbx_description
1 polymer ?
#
loop_
_entity_poly.entity_id
_entity_poly.type
_entity_poly.pdbx_seq_one_letter_code
_entity_poly.pdbx_strand_id
1 'polypeptide(L)'
;MAHTTLFEKIAAGEIAADIVYADDRAVAFRDLAPQAPVHVLIVPRQPIPRADAVEPADEALVGHLFTVARRVAAQEGLADYRLVVNNGAGAGQSVFHLHVHLLGGRPFAWPPG
;
A
#
# COMPACT_ATOMS: atom_id res chain seq x y z
N MET A 1 20.72 13.57 -3.98
CA MET A 1 20.66 12.14 -3.63
C MET A 1 19.27 11.80 -3.15
N ALA A 2 18.68 10.77 -3.73
CA ALA A 2 17.36 10.30 -3.29
C ALA A 2 17.47 9.61 -1.93
N HIS A 3 16.54 9.88 -1.02
CA HIS A 3 16.45 9.18 0.24
C HIS A 3 15.68 7.88 0.04
N THR A 4 16.28 6.76 0.45
CA THR A 4 15.62 5.46 0.42
C THR A 4 14.66 5.39 1.61
N THR A 5 13.38 5.19 1.34
CA THR A 5 12.36 5.06 2.38
C THR A 5 12.37 3.67 3.01
N LEU A 6 11.71 3.52 4.15
CA LEU A 6 11.48 2.22 4.77
C LEU A 6 10.79 1.26 3.79
N PHE A 7 9.79 1.73 3.06
CA PHE A 7 9.03 0.86 2.14
C PHE A 7 9.87 0.44 0.93
N GLU A 8 10.74 1.31 0.45
CA GLU A 8 11.69 0.94 -0.62
C GLU A 8 12.63 -0.15 -0.15
N LYS A 9 13.12 -0.07 1.08
CA LYS A 9 13.99 -1.09 1.68
C LYS A 9 13.27 -2.41 1.88
N ILE A 10 12.01 -2.37 2.31
CA ILE A 10 11.18 -3.57 2.43
C ILE A 10 10.97 -4.23 1.06
N ALA A 11 10.64 -3.43 0.05
CA ALA A 11 10.43 -3.94 -1.30
C ALA A 11 11.70 -4.55 -1.90
N ALA A 12 12.87 -4.01 -1.54
CA ALA A 12 14.16 -4.54 -1.99
C ALA A 12 14.64 -5.75 -1.17
N GLY A 13 13.93 -6.12 -0.10
CA GLY A 13 14.33 -7.23 0.76
C GLY A 13 15.43 -6.89 1.77
N GLU A 14 15.74 -5.61 1.94
CA GLU A 14 16.79 -5.16 2.87
C GLU A 14 16.34 -5.12 4.32
N ILE A 15 15.03 -4.98 4.55
CA ILE A 15 14.41 -4.97 5.87
C ILE A 15 13.33 -6.03 5.89
N ALA A 16 13.30 -6.84 6.94
CA ALA A 16 12.31 -7.89 7.11
C ALA A 16 10.91 -7.27 7.33
N ALA A 17 9.90 -7.90 6.72
CA ALA A 17 8.50 -7.53 6.89
C ALA A 17 7.65 -8.78 6.69
N ASP A 18 6.40 -8.74 7.15
CA ASP A 18 5.45 -9.84 6.93
C ASP A 18 4.82 -9.68 5.54
N ILE A 19 5.52 -10.17 4.54
CA ILE A 19 5.12 -10.06 3.13
C ILE A 19 4.03 -11.09 2.83
N VAL A 20 2.88 -10.62 2.33
CA VAL A 20 1.74 -11.47 1.97
C VAL A 20 1.60 -11.65 0.47
N TYR A 21 2.25 -10.83 -0.34
CA TYR A 21 2.26 -10.92 -1.79
C TYR A 21 3.47 -10.17 -2.35
N ALA A 22 4.06 -10.69 -3.41
CA ALA A 22 5.14 -10.00 -4.12
C ALA A 22 5.17 -10.44 -5.57
N ASP A 23 5.43 -9.50 -6.46
CA ASP A 23 5.71 -9.75 -7.87
C ASP A 23 6.83 -8.80 -8.34
N ASP A 24 7.07 -8.74 -9.66
CA ASP A 24 8.15 -7.91 -10.21
C ASP A 24 7.87 -6.40 -10.12
N ARG A 25 6.63 -5.99 -9.85
CA ARG A 25 6.24 -4.58 -9.82
C ARG A 25 5.78 -4.08 -8.46
N ALA A 26 5.30 -4.97 -7.59
CA ALA A 26 4.67 -4.58 -6.33
C ALA A 26 4.96 -5.57 -5.22
N VAL A 27 4.87 -5.07 -3.98
CA VAL A 27 4.99 -5.87 -2.77
C VAL A 27 3.85 -5.47 -1.83
N ALA A 28 3.27 -6.44 -1.15
CA ALA A 28 2.26 -6.20 -0.13
C ALA A 28 2.71 -6.82 1.19
N PHE A 29 2.61 -6.07 2.28
CA PHE A 29 3.04 -6.53 3.61
C PHE A 29 2.12 -5.97 4.68
N ARG A 30 2.06 -6.65 5.83
CA ARG A 30 1.18 -6.26 6.93
C ARG A 30 1.72 -5.00 7.62
N ASP A 31 0.80 -4.09 7.95
CA ASP A 31 1.13 -2.89 8.74
C ASP A 31 1.49 -3.32 10.17
N LEU A 32 2.56 -2.73 10.72
CA LEU A 32 3.03 -3.02 12.08
C LEU A 32 2.11 -2.41 13.15
N ALA A 33 1.31 -1.41 12.78
CA ALA A 33 0.35 -0.76 13.68
C ALA A 33 -1.06 -0.89 13.07
N PRO A 34 -1.62 -2.11 12.98
CA PRO A 34 -2.85 -2.34 12.23
C PRO A 34 -4.04 -1.59 12.81
N GLN A 35 -4.83 -0.97 11.94
CA GLN A 35 -6.04 -0.22 12.29
C GLN A 35 -7.30 -1.03 12.00
N ALA A 36 -7.15 -2.28 11.58
CA ALA A 36 -8.23 -3.24 11.32
C ALA A 36 -7.67 -4.65 11.50
N PRO A 37 -8.52 -5.69 11.66
CA PRO A 37 -8.05 -7.08 11.73
C PRO A 37 -7.16 -7.48 10.56
N VAL A 38 -7.47 -6.97 9.36
CA VAL A 38 -6.58 -7.05 8.20
C VAL A 38 -6.18 -5.64 7.82
N HIS A 39 -4.89 -5.35 7.86
CA HIS A 39 -4.34 -4.07 7.43
C HIS A 39 -3.04 -4.34 6.68
N VAL A 40 -3.10 -4.23 5.36
CA VAL A 40 -1.99 -4.55 4.46
C VAL A 40 -1.64 -3.29 3.66
N LEU A 41 -0.36 -3.06 3.47
CA LEU A 41 0.16 -1.98 2.64
C LEU A 41 0.61 -2.55 1.31
N ILE A 42 0.17 -1.95 0.21
CA ILE A 42 0.55 -2.36 -1.14
C ILE A 42 1.40 -1.26 -1.74
N VAL A 43 2.63 -1.58 -2.09
CA VAL A 43 3.60 -0.60 -2.57
C VAL A 43 4.16 -1.00 -3.93
N PRO A 44 4.38 -0.05 -4.85
CA PRO A 44 5.15 -0.33 -6.05
C PRO A 44 6.63 -0.45 -5.68
N ARG A 45 7.39 -1.26 -6.43
CA ARG A 45 8.85 -1.29 -6.25
C ARG A 45 9.50 0.00 -6.71
N GLN A 46 8.91 0.66 -7.70
CA GLN A 46 9.35 1.97 -8.15
C GLN A 46 9.08 3.01 -7.07
N PRO A 47 10.07 3.84 -6.70
CA PRO A 47 9.92 4.80 -5.60
C PRO A 47 9.18 6.06 -6.05
N ILE A 48 7.87 5.99 -6.18
CA ILE A 48 7.00 7.14 -6.40
C ILE A 48 6.68 7.71 -5.02
N PRO A 49 6.99 8.99 -4.74
CA PRO A 49 6.88 9.49 -3.37
C PRO A 49 5.45 9.69 -2.88
N ARG A 50 4.51 10.05 -3.76
CA ARG A 50 3.13 10.34 -3.36
C ARG A 50 2.20 10.27 -4.57
N ALA A 51 0.89 10.26 -4.30
CA ALA A 51 -0.11 10.06 -5.36
C ALA A 51 -0.05 11.15 -6.45
N ASP A 52 0.18 12.41 -6.07
CA ASP A 52 0.23 13.50 -7.03
C ASP A 52 1.57 13.57 -7.79
N ALA A 53 2.51 12.69 -7.50
CA ALA A 53 3.74 12.52 -8.28
C ALA A 53 3.64 11.40 -9.32
N VAL A 54 2.50 10.72 -9.42
CA VAL A 54 2.25 9.70 -10.45
C VAL A 54 2.18 10.38 -11.82
N GLU A 55 2.98 9.88 -12.75
CA GLU A 55 3.00 10.38 -14.14
C GLU A 55 2.13 9.50 -15.04
N PRO A 56 1.72 9.99 -16.24
CA PRO A 56 0.98 9.15 -17.18
C PRO A 56 1.65 7.82 -17.50
N ALA A 57 2.98 7.78 -17.53
CA ALA A 57 3.73 6.54 -17.77
C ALA A 57 3.59 5.53 -16.63
N ASP A 58 3.13 5.96 -15.44
CA ASP A 58 2.98 5.11 -14.26
C ASP A 58 1.55 4.55 -14.13
N GLU A 59 0.64 4.89 -15.04
CA GLU A 59 -0.78 4.51 -14.90
C GLU A 59 -0.96 2.99 -14.81
N ALA A 60 -0.25 2.22 -15.63
CA ALA A 60 -0.35 0.76 -15.60
C ALA A 60 0.16 0.19 -14.27
N LEU A 61 1.24 0.76 -13.74
CA LEU A 61 1.78 0.37 -12.44
C LEU A 61 0.78 0.64 -11.32
N VAL A 62 0.19 1.84 -11.31
CA VAL A 62 -0.80 2.21 -10.28
C VAL A 62 -2.04 1.33 -10.38
N GLY A 63 -2.53 1.06 -11.59
CA GLY A 63 -3.63 0.13 -11.80
C GLY A 63 -3.30 -1.27 -11.27
N HIS A 64 -2.04 -1.69 -11.41
CA HIS A 64 -1.57 -2.97 -10.89
C HIS A 64 -1.67 -3.06 -9.35
N LEU A 65 -1.49 -1.95 -8.65
CA LEU A 65 -1.65 -1.93 -7.19
C LEU A 65 -3.08 -2.32 -6.79
N PHE A 66 -4.09 -1.92 -7.55
CA PHE A 66 -5.47 -2.32 -7.31
C PHE A 66 -5.70 -3.80 -7.63
N THR A 67 -5.05 -4.34 -8.65
CA THR A 67 -5.09 -5.77 -8.93
C THR A 67 -4.50 -6.57 -7.77
N VAL A 68 -3.37 -6.11 -7.22
CA VAL A 68 -2.74 -6.74 -6.06
C VAL A 68 -3.66 -6.65 -4.84
N ALA A 69 -4.29 -5.48 -4.61
CA ALA A 69 -5.24 -5.32 -3.51
C ALA A 69 -6.37 -6.34 -3.59
N ARG A 70 -6.94 -6.55 -4.78
CA ARG A 70 -7.98 -7.54 -5.00
C ARG A 70 -7.51 -8.96 -4.68
N ARG A 71 -6.30 -9.31 -5.11
CA ARG A 71 -5.72 -10.63 -4.84
C ARG A 71 -5.48 -10.86 -3.35
N VAL A 72 -4.92 -9.86 -2.67
CA VAL A 72 -4.66 -9.94 -1.22
C VAL A 72 -5.98 -10.05 -0.46
N ALA A 73 -7.00 -9.25 -0.83
CA ALA A 73 -8.31 -9.34 -0.21
C ALA A 73 -8.90 -10.74 -0.32
N ALA A 74 -8.79 -11.36 -1.49
CA ALA A 74 -9.25 -12.72 -1.70
C ALA A 74 -8.48 -13.74 -0.84
N GLN A 75 -7.16 -13.59 -0.74
CA GLN A 75 -6.32 -14.44 0.12
C GLN A 75 -6.72 -14.32 1.59
N GLU A 76 -7.10 -13.12 2.03
CA GLU A 76 -7.49 -12.86 3.41
C GLU A 76 -8.97 -13.16 3.68
N GLY A 77 -9.71 -13.61 2.66
CA GLY A 77 -11.12 -13.97 2.81
C GLY A 77 -12.05 -12.75 2.95
N LEU A 78 -11.65 -11.60 2.44
CA LEU A 78 -12.44 -10.36 2.55
C LEU A 78 -13.39 -10.22 1.37
N ALA A 79 -14.71 -10.12 1.66
CA ALA A 79 -15.71 -9.73 0.66
C ALA A 79 -15.78 -8.20 0.54
N ASP A 80 -15.70 -7.52 1.67
CA ASP A 80 -15.76 -6.05 1.75
C ASP A 80 -14.49 -5.53 2.39
N TYR A 81 -13.98 -4.43 1.86
CA TYR A 81 -12.77 -3.81 2.40
C TYR A 81 -12.68 -2.36 1.95
N ARG A 82 -11.86 -1.59 2.64
CA ARG A 82 -11.60 -0.19 2.31
C ARG A 82 -10.18 -0.05 1.77
N LEU A 83 -10.03 0.74 0.72
CA LEU A 83 -8.72 1.14 0.20
C LEU A 83 -8.53 2.62 0.49
N VAL A 84 -7.34 2.97 1.01
CA VAL A 84 -7.01 4.35 1.36
C VAL A 84 -5.64 4.70 0.80
N VAL A 85 -5.54 5.86 0.15
CA VAL A 85 -4.28 6.45 -0.28
C VAL A 85 -4.21 7.85 0.33
N ASN A 86 -3.18 8.10 1.12
CA ASN A 86 -2.94 9.41 1.72
C ASN A 86 -1.90 10.15 0.87
N ASN A 87 -2.24 11.35 0.44
CA ASN A 87 -1.33 12.18 -0.35
C ASN A 87 -0.86 13.36 0.48
N GLY A 88 0.36 13.26 0.99
CA GLY A 88 0.99 14.34 1.76
C GLY A 88 0.82 14.19 3.27
N ALA A 89 1.69 14.86 4.01
CA ALA A 89 1.75 14.77 5.47
C ALA A 89 0.45 15.25 6.13
N GLY A 90 -0.17 16.30 5.59
CA GLY A 90 -1.43 16.83 6.12
C GLY A 90 -2.62 15.87 5.97
N ALA A 91 -2.52 14.89 5.08
CA ALA A 91 -3.51 13.85 4.90
C ALA A 91 -3.17 12.55 5.64
N GLY A 92 -2.07 12.53 6.40
CA GLY A 92 -1.66 11.37 7.18
C GLY A 92 -0.59 10.51 6.54
N GLN A 93 0.03 10.95 5.44
CA GLN A 93 1.15 10.22 4.86
C GLN A 93 2.40 10.40 5.70
N SER A 94 2.92 9.33 6.27
CA SER A 94 4.13 9.37 7.10
C SER A 94 5.36 8.79 6.40
N VAL A 95 5.18 7.95 5.39
CA VAL A 95 6.27 7.40 4.57
C VAL A 95 6.06 7.87 3.13
N PHE A 96 7.07 8.55 2.57
CA PHE A 96 6.98 9.13 1.23
C PHE A 96 7.41 8.13 0.16
N HIS A 97 6.69 7.05 0.11
CA HIS A 97 6.68 6.02 -0.91
C HIS A 97 5.22 5.65 -1.11
N LEU A 98 4.69 5.84 -2.30
CA LEU A 98 3.27 5.59 -2.62
C LEU A 98 2.83 4.24 -2.07
N HIS A 99 1.71 4.22 -1.35
CA HIS A 99 1.16 2.97 -0.85
C HIS A 99 -0.35 3.05 -0.74
N VAL A 100 -0.98 1.91 -0.94
CA VAL A 100 -2.41 1.73 -0.76
C VAL A 100 -2.63 0.93 0.51
N HIS A 101 -3.39 1.48 1.45
CA HIS A 101 -3.85 0.73 2.62
C HIS A 101 -5.03 -0.13 2.23
N LEU A 102 -4.97 -1.40 2.53
CA LEU A 102 -6.09 -2.32 2.45
C LEU A 102 -6.53 -2.65 3.87
N LEU A 103 -7.74 -2.27 4.23
CA LEU A 103 -8.29 -2.49 5.57
C LEU A 103 -9.56 -3.32 5.46
N GLY A 104 -9.66 -4.37 6.28
CA GLY A 104 -10.82 -5.25 6.27
C GLY A 104 -10.96 -6.02 7.57
N GLY A 105 -12.02 -6.82 7.65
CA GLY A 105 -12.30 -7.65 8.82
C GLY A 105 -13.17 -6.97 9.87
N ARG A 106 -13.63 -5.74 9.61
CA ARG A 106 -14.62 -5.03 10.45
C ARG A 106 -15.40 -4.04 9.59
N PRO A 107 -16.55 -3.54 10.08
CA PRO A 107 -17.25 -2.46 9.39
C PRO A 107 -16.49 -1.14 9.45
N PHE A 108 -16.72 -0.29 8.47
CA PHE A 108 -16.14 1.04 8.39
C PHE A 108 -17.27 2.06 8.27
N ALA A 109 -17.14 3.16 8.98
CA ALA A 109 -18.14 4.22 8.98
C ALA A 109 -17.86 5.26 7.89
N TRP A 110 -18.83 6.10 7.66
CA TRP A 110 -18.69 7.28 6.82
C TRP A 110 -19.07 8.51 7.64
N PRO A 111 -18.29 9.61 7.60
CA PRO A 111 -17.14 9.86 6.72
C PRO A 111 -15.90 9.05 7.10
N PRO A 112 -14.93 8.93 6.15
CA PRO A 112 -13.77 8.03 6.32
C PRO A 112 -12.70 8.54 7.31
N GLY A 113 -12.81 9.77 7.76
CA GLY A 113 -11.83 10.34 8.68
C GLY A 113 -12.36 11.40 9.59
#